data_aee314fcab61b1a7b3b9a17e7314ebcc
#
_entry.id   aee314fcab61b1a7b3b9a17e7314ebcc
#
_cell.length_a   1.000
_cell.length_b   1.000
_cell.length_c   1.000
_cell.angle_alpha   90.00
_cell.angle_beta   90.00
_cell.angle_gamma   90.00
#
_symmetry.space_group_name_H-M   'P 1'
#
loop_
_entity.id
_entity.type
_entity.pdbx_description
1 polymer ?
#
loop_
_entity_poly.entity_id
_entity_poly.type
_entity_poly.pdbx_seq_one_letter_code
_entity_poly.pdbx_strand_id
1 'polypeptide(L)'
;ALRVGKRAHTETGIDRAGASLIGVGVELAETVLGGPIAGSRALVIGAGSMSALTAATLVRAGVTDIVVANRTFERGLQLAQSVGGRAVELGEIARELAGADIVVSCTGAGTLVITAEMVAEAMRGREPDRPLFLLDLALPHDIDPEVRLQPGVTLVDLESMQESGVGSATRDGGRRAAIEAAERIVDEEVAAFLEAERAARVTPTVVALRSKAARVVEAELGRLTARLPGMDQRTRDEVAQTVRRVVDKLLHEPTVRVKRLAAAPGGDHYARALRELFALDPMTPEAVARPDGPERGLPGGRAAGGPVTDLE
;
A
#
# COMPACT_ATOMS: atom_id res chain seq x y z
N ALA A 1 -2.81 2.53 1.38
CA ALA A 1 -1.89 1.50 1.87
C ALA A 1 -0.44 2.01 2.00
N LEU A 2 0.23 2.47 0.92
CA LEU A 2 1.65 2.90 0.98
C LEU A 2 1.92 4.02 2.00
N ARG A 3 1.00 5.00 2.15
CA ARG A 3 1.14 6.08 3.14
C ARG A 3 1.06 5.55 4.56
N VAL A 4 0.13 4.66 4.83
CA VAL A 4 -0.07 4.04 6.17
C VAL A 4 1.16 3.24 6.58
N GLY A 5 1.67 2.40 5.67
CA GLY A 5 2.90 1.64 5.91
C GLY A 5 4.09 2.56 6.22
N LYS A 6 4.28 3.64 5.44
CA LYS A 6 5.36 4.60 5.70
C LYS A 6 5.20 5.28 7.07
N ARG A 7 3.98 5.69 7.45
CA ARG A 7 3.71 6.25 8.78
C ARG A 7 4.05 5.26 9.88
N ALA A 8 3.58 4.00 9.77
CA ALA A 8 3.87 2.97 10.75
C ALA A 8 5.39 2.78 10.95
N HIS A 9 6.17 2.70 9.87
CA HIS A 9 7.63 2.58 9.95
C HIS A 9 8.32 3.81 10.55
N THR A 10 7.86 5.03 10.25
CA THR A 10 8.53 6.27 10.68
C THR A 10 8.08 6.77 12.05
N GLU A 11 6.81 6.54 12.42
CA GLU A 11 6.21 7.10 13.63
C GLU A 11 6.15 6.09 14.79
N THR A 12 6.42 4.78 14.53
CA THR A 12 6.43 3.74 15.55
C THR A 12 7.76 3.01 15.62
N GLY A 13 7.98 2.24 16.65
CA GLY A 13 9.15 1.36 16.78
C GLY A 13 8.97 -0.01 16.12
N ILE A 14 8.09 -0.16 15.11
CA ILE A 14 7.74 -1.46 14.54
C ILE A 14 8.94 -2.17 13.90
N ASP A 15 9.90 -1.44 13.37
CA ASP A 15 11.15 -2.02 12.84
C ASP A 15 12.00 -2.67 13.94
N ARG A 16 11.98 -2.12 15.16
CA ARG A 16 12.66 -2.74 16.32
C ARG A 16 11.95 -4.02 16.77
N ALA A 17 10.62 -4.04 16.67
CA ALA A 17 9.84 -5.26 16.92
C ALA A 17 10.17 -6.35 15.89
N GLY A 18 10.32 -5.98 14.62
CA GLY A 18 10.80 -6.88 13.57
C GLY A 18 12.21 -7.42 13.84
N ALA A 19 13.14 -6.57 14.27
CA ALA A 19 14.49 -6.99 14.64
C ALA A 19 14.50 -7.96 15.83
N SER A 20 13.63 -7.76 16.81
CA SER A 20 13.44 -8.70 17.93
C SER A 20 12.92 -10.05 17.46
N LEU A 21 12.01 -10.08 16.50
CA LEU A 21 11.45 -11.29 15.91
C LEU A 21 12.54 -12.13 15.22
N ILE A 22 13.38 -11.48 14.42
CA ILE A 22 14.51 -12.15 13.76
C ILE A 22 15.53 -12.65 14.78
N GLY A 23 15.78 -11.88 15.85
CA GLY A 23 16.65 -12.31 16.95
C GLY A 23 16.17 -13.61 17.59
N VAL A 24 14.88 -13.72 17.86
CA VAL A 24 14.25 -14.98 18.34
C VAL A 24 14.44 -16.11 17.32
N GLY A 25 14.22 -15.84 16.03
CA GLY A 25 14.46 -16.82 14.96
C GLY A 25 15.90 -17.33 14.93
N VAL A 26 16.88 -16.45 15.16
CA VAL A 26 18.31 -16.85 15.27
C VAL A 26 18.56 -17.73 16.49
N GLU A 27 18.04 -17.37 17.67
CA GLU A 27 18.17 -18.19 18.90
C GLU A 27 17.55 -19.61 18.72
N LEU A 28 16.42 -19.69 18.01
CA LEU A 28 15.80 -20.96 17.67
C LEU A 28 16.65 -21.76 16.66
N ALA A 29 17.24 -21.09 15.65
CA ALA A 29 18.14 -21.73 14.71
C ALA A 29 19.36 -22.31 15.43
N GLU A 30 19.99 -21.58 16.35
CA GLU A 30 21.11 -22.05 17.16
C GLU A 30 20.74 -23.30 17.99
N THR A 31 19.52 -23.31 18.52
CA THR A 31 19.02 -24.48 19.28
C THR A 31 18.87 -25.71 18.38
N VAL A 32 18.31 -25.55 17.17
CA VAL A 32 18.09 -26.65 16.22
C VAL A 32 19.40 -27.16 15.61
N LEU A 33 20.31 -26.24 15.29
CA LEU A 33 21.61 -26.57 14.70
C LEU A 33 22.63 -27.09 15.75
N GLY A 34 22.28 -27.02 17.05
CA GLY A 34 23.11 -27.50 18.13
C GLY A 34 24.32 -26.64 18.48
N GLY A 35 24.31 -25.37 18.08
CA GLY A 35 25.39 -24.43 18.36
C GLY A 35 25.23 -23.07 17.60
N PRO A 36 26.23 -22.19 17.72
CA PRO A 36 26.22 -20.92 17.05
C PRO A 36 26.04 -21.05 15.53
N ILE A 37 25.25 -20.16 14.94
CA ILE A 37 25.03 -20.16 13.48
C ILE A 37 26.21 -19.56 12.69
N ALA A 38 27.27 -19.15 13.36
CA ALA A 38 28.47 -18.65 12.71
C ALA A 38 29.06 -19.72 11.77
N GLY A 39 29.34 -19.33 10.54
CA GLY A 39 29.83 -20.24 9.50
C GLY A 39 28.77 -21.07 8.79
N SER A 40 27.51 -21.01 9.23
CA SER A 40 26.39 -21.63 8.49
C SER A 40 26.11 -20.96 7.16
N ARG A 41 25.43 -21.66 6.28
CA ARG A 41 24.92 -21.15 5.01
C ARG A 41 23.45 -20.77 5.14
N ALA A 42 23.12 -19.52 4.79
CA ALA A 42 21.75 -19.02 4.85
C ALA A 42 21.19 -18.68 3.47
N LEU A 43 19.95 -19.11 3.24
CA LEU A 43 19.14 -18.72 2.09
C LEU A 43 18.05 -17.74 2.55
N VAL A 44 18.09 -16.51 2.05
CA VAL A 44 17.08 -15.49 2.33
C VAL A 44 16.20 -15.31 1.08
N ILE A 45 14.90 -15.51 1.23
CA ILE A 45 13.94 -15.42 0.13
C ILE A 45 13.11 -14.15 0.29
N GLY A 46 13.21 -13.30 -0.73
CA GLY A 46 12.67 -11.94 -0.74
C GLY A 46 13.76 -10.87 -0.66
N ALA A 47 13.42 -9.63 -1.05
CA ALA A 47 14.31 -8.49 -1.01
C ALA A 47 13.58 -7.23 -0.50
N GLY A 48 12.67 -7.41 0.46
CA GLY A 48 11.98 -6.35 1.18
C GLY A 48 12.73 -5.88 2.43
N SER A 49 12.11 -4.99 3.20
CA SER A 49 12.70 -4.47 4.45
C SER A 49 12.97 -5.57 5.47
N MET A 50 12.07 -6.56 5.60
CA MET A 50 12.26 -7.69 6.50
C MET A 50 13.44 -8.58 6.06
N SER A 51 13.55 -8.87 4.76
CA SER A 51 14.67 -9.62 4.20
C SER A 51 16.01 -8.91 4.42
N ALA A 52 16.05 -7.58 4.26
CA ALA A 52 17.24 -6.77 4.50
C ALA A 52 17.66 -6.80 5.98
N LEU A 53 16.67 -6.69 6.88
CA LEU A 53 16.90 -6.78 8.32
C LEU A 53 17.38 -8.17 8.73
N THR A 54 16.79 -9.22 8.15
CA THR A 54 17.19 -10.62 8.35
C THR A 54 18.64 -10.84 7.91
N ALA A 55 18.98 -10.48 6.67
CA ALA A 55 20.33 -10.65 6.14
C ALA A 55 21.38 -9.92 6.99
N ALA A 56 21.11 -8.67 7.39
CA ALA A 56 21.98 -7.91 8.27
C ALA A 56 22.12 -8.53 9.67
N THR A 57 21.07 -9.19 10.19
CA THR A 57 21.12 -9.87 11.49
C THR A 57 21.93 -11.15 11.40
N LEU A 58 21.77 -11.95 10.33
CA LEU A 58 22.54 -13.15 10.07
C LEU A 58 24.04 -12.83 9.93
N VAL A 59 24.41 -11.78 9.21
CA VAL A 59 25.81 -11.30 9.14
C VAL A 59 26.37 -10.99 10.53
N ARG A 60 25.61 -10.27 11.35
CA ARG A 60 26.02 -9.94 12.73
C ARG A 60 26.16 -11.17 13.62
N ALA A 61 25.40 -12.22 13.35
CA ALA A 61 25.50 -13.49 14.03
C ALA A 61 26.63 -14.41 13.47
N GLY A 62 27.40 -13.91 12.50
CA GLY A 62 28.56 -14.61 11.96
C GLY A 62 28.30 -15.52 10.77
N VAL A 63 27.13 -15.47 10.15
CA VAL A 63 26.84 -16.18 8.90
C VAL A 63 27.65 -15.53 7.78
N THR A 64 28.44 -16.31 7.05
CA THR A 64 29.36 -15.81 6.01
C THR A 64 28.93 -16.16 4.58
N ASP A 65 28.13 -17.20 4.39
CA ASP A 65 27.58 -17.61 3.09
C ASP A 65 26.08 -17.29 3.03
N ILE A 66 25.75 -16.10 2.52
CA ILE A 66 24.37 -15.64 2.36
C ILE A 66 23.98 -15.66 0.90
N VAL A 67 22.91 -16.39 0.60
CA VAL A 67 22.27 -16.45 -0.71
C VAL A 67 20.95 -15.71 -0.62
N VAL A 68 20.69 -14.80 -1.57
CA VAL A 68 19.43 -14.07 -1.66
C VAL A 68 18.69 -14.49 -2.92
N ALA A 69 17.51 -15.07 -2.75
CA ALA A 69 16.60 -15.39 -3.85
C ALA A 69 15.46 -14.37 -3.91
N ASN A 70 15.21 -13.78 -5.07
CA ASN A 70 14.10 -12.85 -5.22
C ASN A 70 13.51 -12.90 -6.63
N ARG A 71 12.19 -12.66 -6.74
CA ARG A 71 11.47 -12.59 -8.02
C ARG A 71 12.07 -11.56 -8.99
N THR A 72 12.44 -10.40 -8.49
CA THR A 72 13.18 -9.38 -9.23
C THR A 72 14.66 -9.55 -8.91
N PHE A 73 15.42 -10.15 -9.82
CA PHE A 73 16.84 -10.49 -9.61
C PHE A 73 17.68 -9.28 -9.16
N GLU A 74 17.48 -8.12 -9.79
CA GLU A 74 18.22 -6.89 -9.47
C GLU A 74 18.04 -6.44 -8.01
N ARG A 75 16.83 -6.59 -7.44
CA ARG A 75 16.59 -6.29 -6.03
C ARG A 75 17.29 -7.30 -5.11
N GLY A 76 17.25 -8.57 -5.47
CA GLY A 76 18.00 -9.62 -4.77
C GLY A 76 19.49 -9.34 -4.80
N LEU A 77 20.03 -8.95 -5.96
CA LEU A 77 21.44 -8.62 -6.14
C LEU A 77 21.88 -7.42 -5.28
N GLN A 78 21.07 -6.35 -5.24
CA GLN A 78 21.35 -5.18 -4.40
C GLN A 78 21.43 -5.56 -2.92
N LEU A 79 20.47 -6.37 -2.44
CA LEU A 79 20.48 -6.85 -1.06
C LEU A 79 21.70 -7.74 -0.80
N ALA A 80 21.96 -8.71 -1.66
CA ALA A 80 23.11 -9.61 -1.54
C ALA A 80 24.44 -8.84 -1.46
N GLN A 81 24.64 -7.87 -2.34
CA GLN A 81 25.84 -7.00 -2.35
C GLN A 81 26.01 -6.22 -1.04
N SER A 82 24.89 -5.75 -0.45
CA SER A 82 24.93 -4.97 0.80
C SER A 82 25.41 -5.78 2.00
N VAL A 83 25.34 -7.12 1.92
CA VAL A 83 25.72 -8.05 3.00
C VAL A 83 26.88 -8.97 2.62
N GLY A 84 27.52 -8.73 1.49
CA GLY A 84 28.64 -9.56 1.01
C GLY A 84 28.24 -10.97 0.55
N GLY A 85 26.96 -11.17 0.22
CA GLY A 85 26.40 -12.43 -0.27
C GLY A 85 26.28 -12.50 -1.78
N ARG A 86 25.59 -13.52 -2.28
CA ARG A 86 25.26 -13.70 -3.70
C ARG A 86 23.76 -13.78 -3.94
N ALA A 87 23.32 -13.37 -5.12
CA ALA A 87 21.93 -13.47 -5.54
C ALA A 87 21.70 -14.64 -6.48
N VAL A 88 20.50 -15.20 -6.42
CA VAL A 88 20.00 -16.23 -7.33
C VAL A 88 18.57 -15.91 -7.76
N GLU A 89 18.14 -16.50 -8.87
CA GLU A 89 16.74 -16.43 -9.30
C GLU A 89 15.85 -17.32 -8.44
N LEU A 90 14.56 -17.02 -8.38
CA LEU A 90 13.60 -17.84 -7.63
C LEU A 90 13.56 -19.32 -8.09
N GLY A 91 13.79 -19.57 -9.38
CA GLY A 91 13.85 -20.93 -9.92
C GLY A 91 15.00 -21.78 -9.37
N GLU A 92 16.01 -21.16 -8.76
CA GLU A 92 17.19 -21.85 -8.19
C GLU A 92 17.01 -22.23 -6.71
N ILE A 93 15.90 -21.85 -6.08
CA ILE A 93 15.64 -22.13 -4.63
C ILE A 93 15.80 -23.60 -4.31
N ALA A 94 15.25 -24.51 -5.14
CA ALA A 94 15.32 -25.96 -4.88
C ALA A 94 16.78 -26.45 -4.80
N ARG A 95 17.66 -25.92 -5.64
CA ARG A 95 19.08 -26.22 -5.62
C ARG A 95 19.79 -25.65 -4.39
N GLU A 96 19.44 -24.43 -4.02
CA GLU A 96 20.07 -23.75 -2.88
C GLU A 96 19.64 -24.35 -1.54
N LEU A 97 18.41 -24.87 -1.42
CA LEU A 97 17.92 -25.60 -0.26
C LEU A 97 18.82 -26.76 0.16
N ALA A 98 19.35 -27.50 -0.82
CA ALA A 98 20.24 -28.66 -0.54
C ALA A 98 21.51 -28.28 0.22
N GLY A 99 22.00 -27.05 0.00
CA GLY A 99 23.21 -26.54 0.64
C GLY A 99 22.97 -25.67 1.87
N ALA A 100 21.75 -25.14 2.08
CA ALA A 100 21.44 -24.22 3.16
C ALA A 100 21.31 -24.93 4.51
N ASP A 101 21.72 -24.30 5.58
CA ASP A 101 21.47 -24.72 6.98
C ASP A 101 20.29 -23.95 7.56
N ILE A 102 20.15 -22.70 7.13
CA ILE A 102 19.10 -21.77 7.54
C ILE A 102 18.43 -21.23 6.30
N VAL A 103 17.11 -21.25 6.29
CA VAL A 103 16.28 -20.61 5.24
C VAL A 103 15.33 -19.65 5.90
N VAL A 104 15.29 -18.42 5.44
CA VAL A 104 14.33 -17.43 5.92
C VAL A 104 13.51 -16.89 4.74
N SER A 105 12.20 -17.10 4.79
CA SER A 105 11.28 -16.55 3.79
C SER A 105 10.54 -15.32 4.31
N CYS A 106 10.57 -14.26 3.51
CA CYS A 106 9.97 -12.97 3.83
C CYS A 106 9.35 -12.37 2.55
N THR A 107 8.59 -13.14 1.77
CA THR A 107 7.97 -12.61 0.56
C THR A 107 6.54 -12.15 0.83
N GLY A 108 5.92 -11.46 -0.09
CA GLY A 108 4.50 -11.16 -0.09
C GLY A 108 3.83 -11.81 -1.30
N ALA A 109 4.25 -13.02 -1.64
CA ALA A 109 3.87 -13.65 -2.91
C ALA A 109 2.39 -14.09 -2.96
N GLY A 110 1.77 -14.35 -1.80
CA GLY A 110 0.39 -14.87 -1.71
C GLY A 110 0.22 -16.31 -2.20
N THR A 111 1.34 -16.98 -2.52
CA THR A 111 1.39 -18.39 -2.92
C THR A 111 2.63 -19.02 -2.31
N LEU A 112 2.60 -20.34 -2.10
CA LEU A 112 3.76 -21.07 -1.59
C LEU A 112 4.98 -20.89 -2.50
N VAL A 113 6.11 -20.58 -1.89
CA VAL A 113 7.42 -20.43 -2.55
C VAL A 113 8.30 -21.67 -2.33
N ILE A 114 8.16 -22.30 -1.17
CA ILE A 114 8.82 -23.58 -0.84
C ILE A 114 7.75 -24.63 -0.61
N THR A 115 7.78 -25.70 -1.42
CA THR A 115 6.86 -26.83 -1.28
C THR A 115 7.49 -27.97 -0.47
N ALA A 116 6.65 -28.87 0.05
CA ALA A 116 7.11 -30.06 0.75
C ALA A 116 8.00 -30.95 -0.12
N GLU A 117 7.70 -31.05 -1.43
CA GLU A 117 8.50 -31.82 -2.38
C GLU A 117 9.90 -31.23 -2.57
N MET A 118 10.03 -29.90 -2.65
CA MET A 118 11.34 -29.23 -2.77
C MET A 118 12.21 -29.53 -1.56
N VAL A 119 11.64 -29.47 -0.36
CA VAL A 119 12.35 -29.78 0.87
C VAL A 119 12.70 -31.28 0.95
N ALA A 120 11.79 -32.17 0.59
CA ALA A 120 12.05 -33.61 0.55
C ALA A 120 13.18 -33.96 -0.43
N GLU A 121 13.26 -33.27 -1.59
CA GLU A 121 14.36 -33.46 -2.54
C GLU A 121 15.68 -32.97 -1.95
N ALA A 122 15.69 -31.77 -1.34
CA ALA A 122 16.87 -31.19 -0.73
C ALA A 122 17.42 -32.08 0.41
N MET A 123 16.54 -32.73 1.17
CA MET A 123 16.94 -33.60 2.28
C MET A 123 17.51 -34.95 1.84
N ARG A 124 17.17 -35.44 0.62
CA ARG A 124 17.67 -36.74 0.13
C ARG A 124 19.20 -36.85 -0.01
N GLY A 125 19.84 -35.72 -0.33
CA GLY A 125 21.30 -35.66 -0.52
C GLY A 125 22.04 -35.13 0.70
N ARG A 126 21.36 -34.91 1.83
CA ARG A 126 21.90 -34.26 3.00
C ARG A 126 22.38 -35.30 4.04
N GLU A 127 23.45 -34.97 4.73
CA GLU A 127 23.93 -35.81 5.83
C GLU A 127 22.88 -35.88 6.96
N PRO A 128 22.66 -37.07 7.60
CA PRO A 128 21.61 -37.23 8.61
C PRO A 128 21.75 -36.30 9.82
N ASP A 129 22.97 -35.93 10.20
CA ASP A 129 23.26 -35.05 11.32
C ASP A 129 23.28 -33.55 10.99
N ARG A 130 22.88 -33.20 9.77
CA ARG A 130 22.82 -31.81 9.29
C ARG A 130 21.36 -31.35 9.14
N PRO A 131 20.75 -30.82 10.22
CA PRO A 131 19.36 -30.39 10.19
C PRO A 131 19.17 -29.16 9.25
N LEU A 132 17.94 -28.95 8.81
CA LEU A 132 17.50 -27.78 8.04
C LEU A 132 16.54 -26.96 8.89
N PHE A 133 16.91 -25.72 9.17
CA PHE A 133 16.05 -24.77 9.86
C PHE A 133 15.37 -23.85 8.86
N LEU A 134 14.03 -23.80 8.90
CA LEU A 134 13.19 -22.96 8.06
C LEU A 134 12.46 -21.95 8.94
N LEU A 135 12.56 -20.66 8.61
CA LEU A 135 11.86 -19.57 9.27
C LEU A 135 10.93 -18.87 8.25
N ASP A 136 9.63 -18.97 8.47
CA ASP A 136 8.63 -18.31 7.63
C ASP A 136 8.10 -17.05 8.32
N LEU A 137 8.48 -15.89 7.81
CA LEU A 137 8.05 -14.58 8.29
C LEU A 137 7.01 -13.93 7.35
N ALA A 138 6.47 -14.69 6.39
CA ALA A 138 5.50 -14.20 5.42
C ALA A 138 4.06 -14.35 5.92
N LEU A 139 3.19 -13.45 5.46
CA LEU A 139 1.74 -13.52 5.59
C LEU A 139 1.10 -13.18 4.24
N PRO A 140 0.40 -14.13 3.62
CA PRO A 140 0.24 -15.55 3.98
C PRO A 140 1.58 -16.31 3.89
N HIS A 141 1.61 -17.55 4.42
CA HIS A 141 2.81 -18.38 4.45
C HIS A 141 3.43 -18.58 3.06
N ASP A 142 4.78 -18.53 3.03
CA ASP A 142 5.59 -18.82 1.86
C ASP A 142 6.00 -20.31 1.81
N ILE A 143 6.02 -20.98 2.94
CA ILE A 143 6.51 -22.37 3.14
C ILE A 143 5.33 -23.29 3.42
N ASP A 144 5.29 -24.42 2.71
CA ASP A 144 4.28 -25.45 2.93
C ASP A 144 4.39 -26.03 4.36
N PRO A 145 3.34 -25.98 5.18
CA PRO A 145 3.35 -26.54 6.52
C PRO A 145 3.69 -28.05 6.59
N GLU A 146 3.46 -28.80 5.53
CA GLU A 146 3.78 -30.22 5.44
C GLU A 146 5.28 -30.54 5.53
N VAL A 147 6.16 -29.52 5.33
CA VAL A 147 7.61 -29.70 5.54
C VAL A 147 7.96 -30.12 6.96
N ARG A 148 7.10 -29.84 7.95
CA ARG A 148 7.28 -30.32 9.35
C ARG A 148 7.29 -31.84 9.47
N LEU A 149 6.75 -32.56 8.51
CA LEU A 149 6.72 -34.02 8.49
C LEU A 149 8.04 -34.62 8.01
N GLN A 150 8.95 -33.81 7.47
CA GLN A 150 10.24 -34.28 6.96
C GLN A 150 11.24 -34.46 8.11
N PRO A 151 11.90 -35.66 8.25
CA PRO A 151 12.94 -35.85 9.24
C PRO A 151 14.10 -34.87 9.07
N GLY A 152 14.59 -34.31 10.18
CA GLY A 152 15.70 -33.35 10.16
C GLY A 152 15.32 -31.93 9.70
N VAL A 153 14.04 -31.66 9.51
CA VAL A 153 13.53 -30.31 9.15
C VAL A 153 12.79 -29.70 10.34
N THR A 154 13.09 -28.47 10.64
CA THR A 154 12.35 -27.65 11.61
C THR A 154 11.80 -26.41 10.92
N LEU A 155 10.49 -26.29 10.86
CA LEU A 155 9.81 -25.08 10.40
C LEU A 155 9.28 -24.29 11.60
N VAL A 156 9.69 -23.04 11.66
CA VAL A 156 9.16 -22.02 12.58
C VAL A 156 8.48 -20.95 11.76
N ASP A 157 7.25 -20.59 12.10
CA ASP A 157 6.49 -19.50 11.52
C ASP A 157 6.05 -18.51 12.60
N LEU A 158 5.36 -17.45 12.20
CA LEU A 158 4.91 -16.41 13.11
C LEU A 158 3.95 -16.94 14.19
N GLU A 159 3.13 -17.94 13.86
CA GLU A 159 2.18 -18.55 14.79
C GLU A 159 2.91 -19.38 15.85
N SER A 160 3.81 -20.28 15.42
CA SER A 160 4.62 -21.09 16.33
C SER A 160 5.57 -20.26 17.22
N MET A 161 6.06 -19.13 16.72
CA MET A 161 6.83 -18.18 17.53
C MET A 161 5.97 -17.52 18.62
N GLN A 162 4.72 -17.22 18.31
CA GLN A 162 3.78 -16.65 19.27
C GLN A 162 3.40 -17.67 20.36
N GLU A 163 3.11 -18.91 19.97
CA GLU A 163 2.76 -20.00 20.89
C GLU A 163 3.90 -20.40 21.82
N SER A 164 5.12 -20.42 21.29
CA SER A 164 6.32 -20.81 22.07
C SER A 164 6.67 -19.84 23.18
N GLY A 165 6.07 -18.64 23.21
CA GLY A 165 6.39 -17.60 24.22
C GLY A 165 7.87 -17.19 24.22
N VAL A 166 8.66 -17.68 23.28
CA VAL A 166 10.09 -17.38 23.15
C VAL A 166 10.24 -15.93 22.72
N GLY A 167 10.82 -15.13 23.61
CA GLY A 167 10.94 -13.66 23.42
C GLY A 167 10.00 -12.82 24.26
N SER A 168 9.06 -13.44 25.04
CA SER A 168 8.08 -12.67 25.83
C SER A 168 8.64 -12.13 27.16
N ALA A 169 9.70 -12.70 27.71
CA ALA A 169 10.03 -12.51 29.13
C ALA A 169 10.84 -11.25 29.48
N THR A 170 11.55 -10.60 28.54
CA THR A 170 12.49 -9.50 28.94
C THR A 170 12.50 -8.22 28.09
N ARG A 171 11.78 -8.17 26.95
CA ARG A 171 11.76 -6.98 26.06
C ARG A 171 10.37 -6.52 25.64
N ASP A 172 9.33 -6.96 26.33
CA ASP A 172 7.93 -6.91 25.91
C ASP A 172 7.30 -5.50 25.88
N GLY A 173 7.71 -4.58 26.75
CA GLY A 173 7.09 -3.26 26.84
C GLY A 173 7.26 -2.41 25.58
N GLY A 174 8.45 -2.42 24.99
CA GLY A 174 8.75 -1.62 23.79
C GLY A 174 8.11 -2.19 22.52
N ARG A 175 8.09 -3.53 22.38
CA ARG A 175 7.45 -4.22 21.25
C ARG A 175 5.94 -4.02 21.25
N ARG A 176 5.31 -4.23 22.41
CA ARG A 176 3.87 -4.05 22.58
C ARG A 176 3.45 -2.60 22.30
N ALA A 177 4.17 -1.62 22.85
CA ALA A 177 3.92 -0.21 22.58
C ALA A 177 4.07 0.15 21.09
N ALA A 178 5.02 -0.46 20.36
CA ALA A 178 5.21 -0.25 18.94
C ALA A 178 4.05 -0.85 18.12
N ILE A 179 3.56 -2.03 18.48
CA ILE A 179 2.39 -2.67 17.85
C ILE A 179 1.15 -1.81 18.09
N GLU A 180 0.86 -1.45 19.33
CA GLU A 180 -0.29 -0.61 19.69
C GLU A 180 -0.23 0.78 19.00
N ALA A 181 0.96 1.32 18.80
CA ALA A 181 1.14 2.56 18.05
C ALA A 181 0.85 2.39 16.55
N ALA A 182 1.27 1.27 15.95
CA ALA A 182 0.98 0.97 14.57
C ALA A 182 -0.52 0.70 14.35
N GLU A 183 -1.17 -0.03 15.25
CA GLU A 183 -2.62 -0.28 15.23
C GLU A 183 -3.41 1.04 15.27
N ARG A 184 -3.04 1.97 16.17
CA ARG A 184 -3.68 3.30 16.20
C ARG A 184 -3.57 4.05 14.88
N ILE A 185 -2.40 4.00 14.22
CA ILE A 185 -2.21 4.62 12.90
C ILE A 185 -3.14 3.98 11.86
N VAL A 186 -3.27 2.66 11.88
CA VAL A 186 -4.18 1.94 10.96
C VAL A 186 -5.63 2.37 11.22
N ASP A 187 -6.07 2.40 12.47
CA ASP A 187 -7.44 2.79 12.85
C ASP A 187 -7.75 4.24 12.44
N GLU A 188 -6.82 5.17 12.67
CA GLU A 188 -6.94 6.56 12.22
C GLU A 188 -7.09 6.67 10.70
N GLU A 189 -6.25 5.97 9.96
CA GLU A 189 -6.27 6.01 8.49
C GLU A 189 -7.51 5.31 7.91
N VAL A 190 -7.99 4.23 8.52
CA VAL A 190 -9.24 3.57 8.16
C VAL A 190 -10.42 4.51 8.41
N ALA A 191 -10.47 5.16 9.57
CA ALA A 191 -11.53 6.11 9.88
C ALA A 191 -11.54 7.28 8.87
N ALA A 192 -10.38 7.87 8.58
CA ALA A 192 -10.24 8.94 7.60
C ALA A 192 -10.62 8.49 6.18
N PHE A 193 -10.26 7.28 5.79
CA PHE A 193 -10.65 6.71 4.48
C PHE A 193 -12.17 6.55 4.36
N LEU A 194 -12.81 5.97 5.38
CA LEU A 194 -14.25 5.78 5.39
C LEU A 194 -15.01 7.12 5.39
N GLU A 195 -14.49 8.13 6.09
CA GLU A 195 -15.06 9.48 6.08
C GLU A 195 -14.96 10.10 4.67
N ALA A 196 -13.79 10.03 4.04
CA ALA A 196 -13.58 10.52 2.69
C ALA A 196 -14.46 9.80 1.67
N GLU A 197 -14.62 8.48 1.78
CA GLU A 197 -15.50 7.69 0.91
C GLU A 197 -16.97 8.11 1.04
N ARG A 198 -17.44 8.29 2.28
CA ARG A 198 -18.81 8.79 2.54
C ARG A 198 -19.01 10.18 1.95
N ALA A 199 -18.06 11.09 2.15
CA ALA A 199 -18.11 12.42 1.58
C ALA A 199 -18.13 12.40 0.04
N ALA A 200 -17.38 11.50 -0.59
CA ALA A 200 -17.36 11.33 -2.04
C ALA A 200 -18.72 10.89 -2.60
N ARG A 201 -19.45 10.02 -1.90
CA ARG A 201 -20.79 9.54 -2.32
C ARG A 201 -21.83 10.66 -2.44
N VAL A 202 -21.65 11.76 -1.71
CA VAL A 202 -22.57 12.90 -1.72
C VAL A 202 -22.26 13.89 -2.83
N THR A 203 -21.03 13.90 -3.33
CA THR A 203 -20.57 14.84 -4.33
C THR A 203 -21.47 14.88 -5.59
N PRO A 204 -21.91 13.76 -6.19
CA PRO A 204 -22.80 13.78 -7.34
C PRO A 204 -24.13 14.48 -7.05
N THR A 205 -24.70 14.29 -5.85
CA THR A 205 -25.96 14.92 -5.46
C THR A 205 -25.81 16.45 -5.35
N VAL A 206 -24.69 16.92 -4.82
CA VAL A 206 -24.41 18.35 -4.72
C VAL A 206 -24.19 18.97 -6.10
N VAL A 207 -23.50 18.27 -6.99
CA VAL A 207 -23.32 18.70 -8.40
C VAL A 207 -24.67 18.79 -9.11
N ALA A 208 -25.51 17.75 -9.01
CA ALA A 208 -26.84 17.73 -9.61
C ALA A 208 -27.72 18.91 -9.12
N LEU A 209 -27.68 19.20 -7.81
CA LEU A 209 -28.41 20.34 -7.23
C LEU A 209 -27.94 21.67 -7.85
N ARG A 210 -26.64 21.91 -7.92
CA ARG A 210 -26.08 23.14 -8.48
C ARG A 210 -26.39 23.27 -9.96
N SER A 211 -26.27 22.20 -10.74
CA SER A 211 -26.63 22.17 -12.16
C SER A 211 -28.12 22.47 -12.38
N LYS A 212 -29.01 21.91 -11.54
CA LYS A 212 -30.43 22.24 -11.60
C LYS A 212 -30.71 23.69 -11.30
N ALA A 213 -30.08 24.26 -10.30
CA ALA A 213 -30.22 25.67 -9.96
C ALA A 213 -29.69 26.57 -11.07
N ALA A 214 -28.57 26.25 -11.68
CA ALA A 214 -28.02 27.00 -12.81
C ALA A 214 -29.01 27.01 -14.01
N ARG A 215 -29.59 25.85 -14.35
CA ARG A 215 -30.62 25.79 -15.43
C ARG A 215 -31.82 26.63 -15.11
N VAL A 216 -32.30 26.68 -13.87
CA VAL A 216 -33.43 27.54 -13.47
C VAL A 216 -33.05 28.99 -13.65
N VAL A 217 -31.86 29.42 -13.21
CA VAL A 217 -31.36 30.78 -13.37
C VAL A 217 -31.32 31.19 -14.87
N GLU A 218 -30.75 30.34 -15.71
CA GLU A 218 -30.67 30.60 -17.16
C GLU A 218 -32.04 30.70 -17.82
N ALA A 219 -32.98 29.82 -17.45
CA ALA A 219 -34.34 29.92 -17.97
C ALA A 219 -35.03 31.21 -17.57
N GLU A 220 -34.89 31.66 -16.31
CA GLU A 220 -35.50 32.91 -15.84
C GLU A 220 -34.83 34.16 -16.47
N LEU A 221 -33.51 34.16 -16.63
CA LEU A 221 -32.80 35.23 -17.34
C LEU A 221 -33.19 35.29 -18.83
N GLY A 222 -33.41 34.15 -19.48
CA GLY A 222 -33.92 34.07 -20.82
C GLY A 222 -35.33 34.65 -20.93
N ARG A 223 -36.23 34.34 -19.98
CA ARG A 223 -37.58 34.92 -19.89
C ARG A 223 -37.54 36.43 -19.68
N LEU A 224 -36.65 36.92 -18.80
CA LEU A 224 -36.45 38.34 -18.55
C LEU A 224 -36.01 39.09 -19.84
N THR A 225 -35.03 38.52 -20.55
CA THR A 225 -34.54 39.11 -21.81
C THR A 225 -35.63 39.18 -22.88
N ALA A 226 -36.47 38.12 -22.97
CA ALA A 226 -37.59 38.11 -23.91
C ALA A 226 -38.66 39.14 -23.57
N ARG A 227 -38.89 39.43 -22.28
CA ARG A 227 -39.88 40.43 -21.81
C ARG A 227 -39.38 41.86 -21.93
N LEU A 228 -38.05 42.08 -21.85
CA LEU A 228 -37.42 43.39 -21.87
C LEU A 228 -36.36 43.47 -22.99
N PRO A 229 -36.80 43.46 -24.26
CA PRO A 229 -35.87 43.45 -25.41
C PRO A 229 -34.98 44.71 -25.51
N GLY A 230 -35.42 45.84 -24.92
CA GLY A 230 -34.67 47.09 -24.86
C GLY A 230 -33.64 47.19 -23.74
N MET A 231 -33.44 46.14 -22.91
CA MET A 231 -32.44 46.16 -21.87
C MET A 231 -31.03 46.17 -22.46
N ASP A 232 -30.21 47.14 -22.03
CA ASP A 232 -28.80 47.19 -22.46
C ASP A 232 -27.97 46.01 -21.89
N GLN A 233 -26.87 45.72 -22.54
CA GLN A 233 -26.05 44.54 -22.19
C GLN A 233 -25.48 44.66 -20.79
N ARG A 234 -25.03 45.83 -20.35
CA ARG A 234 -24.44 46.01 -19.00
C ARG A 234 -25.45 45.73 -17.90
N THR A 235 -26.68 46.25 -18.04
CA THR A 235 -27.77 45.95 -17.08
C THR A 235 -28.12 44.48 -17.08
N ARG A 236 -28.12 43.82 -18.24
CA ARG A 236 -28.38 42.39 -18.36
C ARG A 236 -27.33 41.57 -17.64
N ASP A 237 -26.05 41.88 -17.80
CA ASP A 237 -24.94 41.19 -17.14
C ASP A 237 -24.96 41.40 -15.63
N GLU A 238 -25.26 42.61 -15.15
CA GLU A 238 -25.36 42.90 -13.73
C GLU A 238 -26.51 42.13 -13.04
N VAL A 239 -27.68 42.07 -13.69
CA VAL A 239 -28.82 41.29 -13.22
C VAL A 239 -28.44 39.79 -13.17
N ALA A 240 -27.85 39.27 -14.24
CA ALA A 240 -27.43 37.87 -14.31
C ALA A 240 -26.42 37.52 -13.19
N GLN A 241 -25.43 38.37 -12.98
CA GLN A 241 -24.44 38.17 -11.91
C GLN A 241 -25.08 38.25 -10.51
N THR A 242 -25.99 39.15 -10.30
CA THR A 242 -26.70 39.32 -9.02
C THR A 242 -27.55 38.10 -8.72
N VAL A 243 -28.33 37.58 -9.70
CA VAL A 243 -29.14 36.37 -9.51
C VAL A 243 -28.27 35.17 -9.22
N ARG A 244 -27.15 34.96 -9.94
CA ARG A 244 -26.21 33.88 -9.68
C ARG A 244 -25.64 33.95 -8.26
N ARG A 245 -25.20 35.14 -7.80
CA ARG A 245 -24.71 35.35 -6.43
C ARG A 245 -25.75 35.02 -5.39
N VAL A 246 -27.00 35.36 -5.58
CA VAL A 246 -28.08 35.03 -4.65
C VAL A 246 -28.26 33.50 -4.55
N VAL A 247 -28.32 32.81 -5.70
CA VAL A 247 -28.48 31.37 -5.76
C VAL A 247 -27.27 30.66 -5.13
N ASP A 248 -26.05 31.11 -5.43
CA ASP A 248 -24.83 30.56 -4.82
C ASP A 248 -24.82 30.68 -3.28
N LYS A 249 -25.23 31.86 -2.75
CA LYS A 249 -25.35 32.06 -1.31
C LYS A 249 -26.41 31.17 -0.67
N LEU A 250 -27.57 31.01 -1.30
CA LEU A 250 -28.64 30.14 -0.81
C LEU A 250 -28.25 28.66 -0.81
N LEU A 251 -27.47 28.22 -1.77
CA LEU A 251 -27.06 26.83 -1.88
C LEU A 251 -25.78 26.50 -1.10
N HIS A 252 -24.98 27.52 -0.73
CA HIS A 252 -23.71 27.30 -0.07
C HIS A 252 -23.87 26.54 1.25
N GLU A 253 -24.66 27.06 2.16
CA GLU A 253 -24.79 26.46 3.51
C GLU A 253 -25.44 25.08 3.46
N PRO A 254 -26.55 24.82 2.75
CA PRO A 254 -27.12 23.49 2.59
C PRO A 254 -26.15 22.47 2.02
N THR A 255 -25.36 22.83 1.00
CA THR A 255 -24.41 21.92 0.37
C THR A 255 -23.22 21.60 1.27
N VAL A 256 -22.72 22.56 2.04
CA VAL A 256 -21.68 22.34 3.06
C VAL A 256 -22.19 21.45 4.17
N ARG A 257 -23.40 21.75 4.68
CA ARG A 257 -24.02 20.96 5.77
C ARG A 257 -24.26 19.51 5.36
N VAL A 258 -24.81 19.28 4.16
CA VAL A 258 -25.06 17.91 3.65
C VAL A 258 -23.76 17.12 3.50
N LYS A 259 -22.69 17.72 2.96
CA LYS A 259 -21.38 17.06 2.91
C LYS A 259 -20.88 16.66 4.28
N ARG A 260 -20.98 17.55 5.27
CA ARG A 260 -20.54 17.27 6.64
C ARG A 260 -21.40 16.19 7.32
N LEU A 261 -22.73 16.28 7.21
CA LEU A 261 -23.64 15.31 7.83
C LEU A 261 -23.56 13.94 7.17
N ALA A 262 -23.31 13.87 5.87
CA ALA A 262 -23.17 12.62 5.13
C ALA A 262 -21.82 11.93 5.40
N ALA A 263 -20.81 12.64 5.87
CA ALA A 263 -19.54 12.05 6.31
C ALA A 263 -19.69 11.26 7.63
N ALA A 264 -20.71 11.56 8.44
CA ALA A 264 -21.00 10.85 9.67
C ALA A 264 -21.58 9.45 9.40
N PRO A 265 -21.42 8.49 10.33
CA PRO A 265 -22.07 7.19 10.24
C PRO A 265 -23.58 7.32 10.06
N GLY A 266 -24.15 6.64 9.07
CA GLY A 266 -25.59 6.70 8.75
C GLY A 266 -26.02 7.95 7.99
N GLY A 267 -25.08 8.81 7.53
CA GLY A 267 -25.40 10.09 6.89
C GLY A 267 -25.97 10.01 5.46
N ASP A 268 -26.06 8.84 4.85
CA ASP A 268 -26.55 8.66 3.48
C ASP A 268 -28.01 9.13 3.28
N HIS A 269 -28.80 9.17 4.35
CA HIS A 269 -30.20 9.64 4.29
C HIS A 269 -30.29 11.14 3.97
N TYR A 270 -29.29 11.97 4.32
CA TYR A 270 -29.29 13.38 3.98
C TYR A 270 -29.10 13.62 2.47
N ALA A 271 -28.25 12.83 1.82
CA ALA A 271 -28.09 12.89 0.37
C ALA A 271 -29.37 12.42 -0.36
N ARG A 272 -30.03 11.39 0.18
CA ARG A 272 -31.32 10.90 -0.34
C ARG A 272 -32.41 11.95 -0.19
N ALA A 273 -32.56 12.52 1.02
CA ALA A 273 -33.52 13.59 1.27
C ALA A 273 -33.31 14.77 0.33
N LEU A 274 -32.04 15.20 0.10
CA LEU A 274 -31.73 16.28 -0.83
C LEU A 274 -32.17 15.94 -2.26
N ARG A 275 -31.97 14.70 -2.72
CA ARG A 275 -32.43 14.25 -4.04
C ARG A 275 -33.95 14.27 -4.17
N GLU A 276 -34.64 13.81 -3.15
CA GLU A 276 -36.11 13.80 -3.13
C GLU A 276 -36.70 15.21 -3.09
N LEU A 277 -36.24 16.07 -2.16
CA LEU A 277 -36.73 17.44 -2.00
C LEU A 277 -36.53 18.31 -3.23
N PHE A 278 -35.43 18.11 -3.93
CA PHE A 278 -35.12 18.88 -5.14
C PHE A 278 -35.38 18.10 -6.43
N ALA A 279 -36.00 16.93 -6.38
CA ALA A 279 -36.28 16.07 -7.52
C ALA A 279 -35.06 15.99 -8.47
N LEU A 280 -33.92 15.56 -7.91
CA LEU A 280 -32.68 15.42 -8.66
C LEU A 280 -32.65 14.03 -9.32
N ASP A 281 -32.40 13.99 -10.62
CA ASP A 281 -32.29 12.74 -11.36
C ASP A 281 -30.98 12.02 -10.98
N PRO A 282 -31.04 10.74 -10.56
CA PRO A 282 -29.83 10.00 -10.18
C PRO A 282 -28.93 9.62 -11.36
N MET A 283 -29.38 9.82 -12.60
CA MET A 283 -28.73 9.30 -13.82
C MET A 283 -28.23 10.37 -14.78
N THR A 284 -28.03 11.61 -14.36
CA THR A 284 -27.35 12.58 -15.23
C THR A 284 -25.86 12.70 -14.87
N PRO A 285 -24.97 11.96 -15.54
CA PRO A 285 -23.54 12.26 -15.50
C PRO A 285 -23.28 13.35 -16.54
N GLU A 286 -23.60 14.60 -16.23
CA GLU A 286 -23.18 15.70 -17.07
C GLU A 286 -22.06 16.51 -16.42
N ALA A 287 -20.97 16.50 -17.16
CA ALA A 287 -19.85 17.41 -17.15
C ALA A 287 -19.10 17.51 -15.83
N VAL A 288 -18.05 16.74 -15.74
CA VAL A 288 -16.83 17.12 -15.04
C VAL A 288 -16.46 18.53 -15.55
N ALA A 289 -16.86 19.57 -14.84
CA ALA A 289 -16.34 20.90 -15.03
C ALA A 289 -14.83 20.80 -14.79
N ARG A 290 -14.05 20.93 -15.84
CA ARG A 290 -12.61 21.16 -15.74
C ARG A 290 -12.44 22.39 -14.84
N PRO A 291 -11.63 22.33 -13.78
CA PRO A 291 -11.19 23.57 -13.14
C PRO A 291 -10.32 24.30 -14.17
N ASP A 292 -10.72 25.51 -14.50
CA ASP A 292 -9.90 26.44 -15.30
C ASP A 292 -8.56 26.62 -14.56
N GLY A 293 -7.56 25.86 -14.99
CA GLY A 293 -6.17 26.12 -14.65
C GLY A 293 -5.66 27.27 -15.56
N PRO A 294 -4.87 28.19 -15.02
CA PRO A 294 -4.32 29.29 -15.84
C PRO A 294 -3.45 28.71 -16.96
N GLU A 295 -3.80 29.04 -18.20
CA GLU A 295 -2.98 28.80 -19.37
C GLU A 295 -1.59 29.43 -19.14
N ARG A 296 -0.59 28.62 -18.87
CA ARG A 296 0.80 29.06 -19.03
C ARG A 296 1.15 28.99 -20.49
N GLY A 297 1.13 30.17 -21.14
CA GLY A 297 1.62 30.34 -22.46
C GLY A 297 3.06 29.83 -22.61
N LEU A 298 3.24 28.90 -23.52
CA LEU A 298 4.56 28.51 -24.00
C LEU A 298 5.05 29.57 -25.00
N PRO A 299 6.27 30.09 -24.89
CA PRO A 299 6.83 30.99 -25.86
C PRO A 299 7.15 30.25 -27.15
N GLY A 300 6.75 30.86 -28.27
CA GLY A 300 6.91 30.37 -29.61
C GLY A 300 8.36 30.06 -29.98
N GLY A 301 8.62 28.83 -30.40
CA GLY A 301 9.81 28.43 -31.10
C GLY A 301 9.65 28.63 -32.61
N ARG A 302 10.50 29.48 -33.16
CA ARG A 302 10.61 29.83 -34.59
C ARG A 302 10.85 28.60 -35.45
N ALA A 303 10.10 28.52 -36.51
CA ALA A 303 10.42 27.73 -37.69
C ALA A 303 11.68 28.29 -38.38
N ALA A 304 12.62 27.42 -38.71
CA ALA A 304 13.62 27.66 -39.72
C ALA A 304 13.62 26.44 -40.65
N GLY A 305 13.19 26.72 -41.87
CA GLY A 305 13.18 25.76 -42.96
C GLY A 305 14.51 25.71 -43.68
N GLY A 306 14.63 24.66 -44.50
CA GLY A 306 15.47 24.56 -45.67
C GLY A 306 16.56 23.50 -45.61
N PRO A 307 17.06 23.05 -46.75
CA PRO A 307 16.37 22.18 -47.70
C PRO A 307 17.05 20.81 -47.86
N VAL A 308 16.33 19.93 -48.54
CA VAL A 308 16.75 18.62 -49.06
C VAL A 308 17.99 18.75 -49.98
N THR A 309 18.97 17.87 -49.85
CA THR A 309 19.85 17.51 -50.93
C THR A 309 20.13 15.99 -50.84
N ASP A 310 19.78 15.30 -51.87
CA ASP A 310 20.19 13.92 -52.25
C ASP A 310 21.70 13.83 -52.36
N LEU A 311 22.25 12.67 -52.06
CA LEU A 311 23.16 11.94 -52.96
C LEU A 311 23.95 10.84 -52.14
N GLU A 312 23.80 9.65 -52.70
CA GLU A 312 24.58 8.42 -52.69
C GLU A 312 24.47 7.51 -51.47
#